data_b8728b97c4898236cd0f525896e43263
#
_entry.id   b8728b97c4898236cd0f525896e43263
#
_cell.length_a   1.000
_cell.length_b   1.000
_cell.length_c   1.000
_cell.angle_alpha   90.00
_cell.angle_beta   90.00
_cell.angle_gamma   90.00
#
_symmetry.space_group_name_H-M   'P 1'
#
loop_
_entity.id
_entity.type
_entity.pdbx_description
1 polymer ?
#
loop_
_entity_poly.entity_id
_entity_poly.type
_entity_poly.pdbx_seq_one_letter_code
_entity_poly.pdbx_strand_id
1 'polypeptide(L)'
;MVKRVSAPNWSRDGKYFLFNRGGRIYKMAVTNGTPELLDTGTAIKCNNDHGISPDGKWLAISDQTVPGGSRVYLVPIAGGAARQITSNAPSYWHGWSPDGKTLAFCGQRTNEFDIYTIPVDGGAETRLTIATGLDDGPDYSPDGEYIYFNSVRSGLMQIWRMKPDGSEQEQVTTDDYNNWFAHPSPDGKWIVFITFAKDVVGHPANQDVTLRVMSLADKKIRVLAKLFGGQGTIYVPSWSPDSRNVAFVSYQLVYP
;
A
#
# COMPACT_ATOMS: atom_id res chain seq x y z
N MET A 1 2.27 24.58 10.50
CA MET A 1 2.05 23.66 9.35
C MET A 1 1.30 22.44 9.87
N VAL A 2 0.07 22.22 9.42
CA VAL A 2 -0.71 21.04 9.82
C VAL A 2 -0.07 19.82 9.20
N LYS A 3 0.37 18.85 10.01
CA LYS A 3 0.93 17.60 9.51
C LYS A 3 -0.21 16.73 8.95
N ARG A 4 -0.13 16.44 7.64
CA ARG A 4 -1.13 15.63 6.94
C ARG A 4 -1.16 14.21 7.51
N VAL A 5 -2.36 13.69 7.72
CA VAL A 5 -2.62 12.26 7.98
C VAL A 5 -2.66 11.54 6.64
N SER A 6 -2.16 10.32 6.56
CA SER A 6 -2.17 9.52 5.33
C SER A 6 -2.20 8.01 5.62
N ALA A 7 -2.67 7.26 4.64
CA ALA A 7 -2.58 5.80 4.57
C ALA A 7 -3.15 5.09 5.82
N PRO A 8 -4.47 5.14 6.07
CA PRO A 8 -5.07 4.44 7.21
C PRO A 8 -5.07 2.94 6.97
N ASN A 9 -4.46 2.18 7.90
CA ASN A 9 -4.43 0.73 7.88
C ASN A 9 -5.26 0.19 9.05
N TRP A 10 -6.26 -0.62 8.77
CA TRP A 10 -7.17 -1.16 9.78
C TRP A 10 -6.52 -2.31 10.55
N SER A 11 -6.67 -2.32 11.87
CA SER A 11 -6.21 -3.45 12.70
C SER A 11 -6.98 -4.73 12.40
N ARG A 12 -6.33 -5.89 12.57
CA ARG A 12 -6.93 -7.21 12.30
C ARG A 12 -8.12 -7.53 13.20
N ASP A 13 -8.18 -6.94 14.40
CA ASP A 13 -9.31 -7.06 15.34
C ASP A 13 -10.40 -5.98 15.13
N GLY A 14 -10.23 -5.09 14.17
CA GLY A 14 -11.19 -4.03 13.82
C GLY A 14 -11.25 -2.86 14.79
N LYS A 15 -10.37 -2.79 15.81
CA LYS A 15 -10.53 -1.84 16.92
C LYS A 15 -9.81 -0.51 16.70
N TYR A 16 -8.77 -0.45 15.86
CA TYR A 16 -7.99 0.77 15.68
C TYR A 16 -7.46 0.89 14.25
N PHE A 17 -7.03 2.11 13.91
CA PHE A 17 -6.24 2.41 12.73
C PHE A 17 -4.78 2.65 13.10
N LEU A 18 -3.88 2.25 12.20
CA LEU A 18 -2.55 2.82 12.10
C LEU A 18 -2.51 3.77 10.90
N PHE A 19 -1.79 4.87 11.02
CA PHE A 19 -1.65 5.85 9.95
C PHE A 19 -0.36 6.65 10.08
N ASN A 20 0.12 7.20 8.98
CA ASN A 20 1.27 8.11 8.97
C ASN A 20 0.83 9.56 9.24
N ARG A 21 1.60 10.28 10.05
CA ARG A 21 1.49 11.71 10.23
C ARG A 21 2.89 12.33 10.42
N GLY A 22 3.36 13.02 9.38
CA GLY A 22 4.66 13.72 9.42
C GLY A 22 5.85 12.79 9.59
N GLY A 23 5.83 11.62 8.94
CA GLY A 23 6.91 10.63 8.99
C GLY A 23 6.90 9.73 10.23
N ARG A 24 5.84 9.77 11.03
CA ARG A 24 5.67 8.91 12.21
C ARG A 24 4.36 8.13 12.12
N ILE A 25 4.36 6.93 12.66
CA ILE A 25 3.18 6.08 12.73
C ILE A 25 2.39 6.38 14.01
N TYR A 26 1.10 6.51 13.87
CA TYR A 26 0.16 6.73 14.96
C TYR A 26 -0.89 5.63 14.99
N LYS A 27 -1.36 5.32 16.18
CA LYS A 27 -2.48 4.44 16.46
C LYS A 27 -3.66 5.25 16.96
N MET A 28 -4.87 4.93 16.52
CA MET A 28 -6.09 5.61 16.95
C MET A 28 -7.26 4.61 16.97
N ALA A 29 -8.02 4.57 18.06
CA ALA A 29 -9.22 3.74 18.13
C ALA A 29 -10.26 4.18 17.08
N VAL A 30 -10.98 3.21 16.49
CA VAL A 30 -12.00 3.46 15.43
C VAL A 30 -13.13 4.33 15.95
N THR A 31 -13.48 4.21 17.24
CA THR A 31 -14.64 4.87 17.88
C THR A 31 -14.27 6.07 18.73
N ASN A 32 -13.60 7.10 18.30
CA ASN A 32 -13.21 8.31 19.04
C ASN A 32 -11.85 8.27 19.75
N GLY A 33 -10.85 7.67 19.09
CA GLY A 33 -9.51 7.63 19.65
C GLY A 33 -8.75 8.96 19.50
N THR A 34 -8.02 9.35 20.56
CA THR A 34 -6.93 10.30 20.42
C THR A 34 -5.76 9.58 19.75
N PRO A 35 -5.13 10.18 18.72
CA PRO A 35 -3.95 9.59 18.08
C PRO A 35 -2.80 9.45 19.07
N GLU A 36 -2.29 8.23 19.24
CA GLU A 36 -1.13 7.90 20.05
C GLU A 36 0.06 7.57 19.14
N LEU A 37 1.22 8.12 19.46
CA LEU A 37 2.44 7.82 18.71
C LEU A 37 2.87 6.38 18.96
N LEU A 38 3.03 5.58 17.88
CA LEU A 38 3.66 4.27 17.96
C LEU A 38 5.18 4.45 18.00
N ASP A 39 5.84 3.82 18.96
CA ASP A 39 7.30 3.76 18.96
C ASP A 39 7.78 2.85 17.81
N THR A 40 8.59 3.43 16.92
CA THR A 40 9.22 2.74 15.78
C THR A 40 10.75 2.74 15.92
N GLY A 41 11.25 2.91 17.14
CA GLY A 41 12.68 2.99 17.41
C GLY A 41 13.36 4.12 16.60
N THR A 42 14.39 3.76 15.86
CA THR A 42 15.16 4.70 15.02
C THR A 42 14.50 5.04 13.68
N ALA A 43 13.46 4.34 13.25
CA ALA A 43 12.73 4.59 12.01
C ALA A 43 11.73 5.74 12.19
N ILE A 44 12.16 6.97 11.91
CA ILE A 44 11.43 8.20 12.23
C ILE A 44 11.08 9.08 11.02
N LYS A 45 11.36 8.59 9.82
CA LYS A 45 10.99 9.20 8.55
C LYS A 45 10.22 8.22 7.67
N CYS A 46 9.17 7.61 8.26
CA CYS A 46 8.29 6.69 7.54
C CYS A 46 7.55 7.42 6.43
N ASN A 47 7.42 6.78 5.28
CA ASN A 47 6.52 7.24 4.22
C ASN A 47 5.09 6.67 4.42
N ASN A 48 4.27 6.65 3.37
CA ASN A 48 2.88 6.17 3.45
C ASN A 48 2.78 4.64 3.55
N ASP A 49 3.83 3.90 3.16
CA ASP A 49 3.76 2.47 2.94
C ASP A 49 4.00 1.73 4.24
N HIS A 50 2.94 1.24 4.83
CA HIS A 50 2.98 0.45 6.06
C HIS A 50 1.79 -0.50 6.15
N GLY A 51 1.93 -1.62 6.86
CA GLY A 51 0.83 -2.54 7.02
C GLY A 51 1.08 -3.64 8.05
N ILE A 52 -0.02 -4.05 8.67
CA ILE A 52 -0.06 -5.03 9.75
C ILE A 52 0.06 -6.44 9.19
N SER A 53 0.92 -7.26 9.77
CA SER A 53 1.07 -8.69 9.43
C SER A 53 -0.25 -9.46 9.56
N PRO A 54 -0.42 -10.60 8.84
CA PRO A 54 -1.62 -11.42 8.94
C PRO A 54 -1.93 -11.89 10.37
N ASP A 55 -0.90 -12.19 11.17
CA ASP A 55 -1.04 -12.59 12.57
C ASP A 55 -1.24 -11.42 13.56
N GLY A 56 -1.20 -10.18 13.06
CA GLY A 56 -1.39 -8.97 13.85
C GLY A 56 -0.23 -8.59 14.78
N LYS A 57 0.93 -9.25 14.71
CA LYS A 57 2.03 -9.04 15.66
C LYS A 57 3.08 -8.05 15.19
N TRP A 58 3.17 -7.82 13.88
CA TRP A 58 4.18 -6.99 13.27
C TRP A 58 3.55 -5.89 12.42
N LEU A 59 4.26 -4.79 12.29
CA LEU A 59 4.01 -3.72 11.34
C LEU A 59 5.20 -3.64 10.38
N ALA A 60 4.96 -3.82 9.09
CA ALA A 60 5.93 -3.45 8.07
C ALA A 60 5.83 -1.94 7.79
N ILE A 61 6.96 -1.28 7.65
CA ILE A 61 7.07 0.15 7.34
C ILE A 61 8.15 0.36 6.30
N SER A 62 7.99 1.42 5.50
CA SER A 62 9.07 1.96 4.66
C SER A 62 9.59 3.24 5.30
N ASP A 63 10.89 3.29 5.57
CA ASP A 63 11.51 4.42 6.28
C ASP A 63 12.76 4.93 5.57
N GLN A 64 12.98 6.26 5.60
CA GLN A 64 14.05 7.00 4.94
C GLN A 64 15.02 7.65 5.94
N THR A 65 15.03 7.25 7.19
CA THR A 65 15.91 7.82 8.22
C THR A 65 17.39 7.59 7.88
N VAL A 66 17.69 6.40 7.36
CA VAL A 66 19.03 6.09 6.86
C VAL A 66 19.21 6.70 5.47
N PRO A 67 20.28 7.47 5.22
CA PRO A 67 20.55 8.04 3.91
C PRO A 67 20.62 7.00 2.78
N GLY A 68 20.32 7.42 1.55
CA GLY A 68 20.39 6.58 0.36
C GLY A 68 19.06 5.98 -0.08
N GLY A 69 17.94 6.40 0.50
CA GLY A 69 16.59 6.02 0.08
C GLY A 69 15.84 5.15 1.08
N SER A 70 14.58 4.91 0.78
CA SER A 70 13.68 4.13 1.63
C SER A 70 14.09 2.67 1.73
N ARG A 71 13.90 2.06 2.91
CA ARG A 71 14.08 0.62 3.16
C ARG A 71 12.90 0.09 3.94
N VAL A 72 12.66 -1.21 3.80
CA VAL A 72 11.60 -1.92 4.53
C VAL A 72 12.13 -2.38 5.88
N TYR A 73 11.33 -2.10 6.92
CA TYR A 73 11.58 -2.53 8.30
C TYR A 73 10.35 -3.23 8.87
N LEU A 74 10.57 -4.07 9.87
CA LEU A 74 9.52 -4.63 10.72
C LEU A 74 9.63 -4.07 12.14
N VAL A 75 8.49 -3.67 12.68
CA VAL A 75 8.33 -3.16 14.05
C VAL A 75 7.31 -4.03 14.78
N PRO A 76 7.52 -4.40 16.05
CA PRO A 76 6.46 -5.04 16.83
C PRO A 76 5.21 -4.17 16.86
N ILE A 77 4.01 -4.78 16.78
CA ILE A 77 2.74 -4.01 16.78
C ILE A 77 2.52 -3.22 18.08
N ALA A 78 3.16 -3.62 19.15
CA ALA A 78 3.19 -2.92 20.43
C ALA A 78 4.17 -1.73 20.45
N GLY A 79 4.94 -1.55 19.39
CA GLY A 79 6.04 -0.59 19.32
C GLY A 79 7.38 -1.19 19.76
N GLY A 80 8.47 -0.48 19.46
CA GLY A 80 9.83 -0.87 19.82
C GLY A 80 10.82 -0.76 18.66
N ALA A 81 11.95 -1.46 18.77
CA ALA A 81 13.03 -1.40 17.81
C ALA A 81 12.61 -1.91 16.41
N ALA A 82 12.86 -1.12 15.38
CA ALA A 82 12.67 -1.51 14.00
C ALA A 82 13.81 -2.44 13.53
N ARG A 83 13.45 -3.57 12.92
CA ARG A 83 14.38 -4.50 12.29
C ARG A 83 14.38 -4.27 10.78
N GLN A 84 15.53 -3.91 10.22
CA GLN A 84 15.67 -3.72 8.78
C GLN A 84 15.55 -5.06 8.04
N ILE A 85 14.81 -5.08 6.93
CA ILE A 85 14.59 -6.25 6.07
C ILE A 85 15.32 -6.10 4.75
N THR A 86 15.10 -5.00 4.01
CA THR A 86 15.81 -4.77 2.74
C THR A 86 17.13 -4.04 2.98
N SER A 87 18.21 -4.55 2.39
CA SER A 87 19.52 -3.86 2.39
C SER A 87 19.62 -2.84 1.27
N ASN A 88 19.01 -3.13 0.12
CA ASN A 88 18.99 -2.24 -1.03
C ASN A 88 17.93 -1.16 -0.90
N ALA A 89 18.19 -0.01 -1.54
CA ALA A 89 17.30 1.15 -1.58
C ALA A 89 17.24 1.76 -2.98
N PRO A 90 16.13 2.39 -3.37
CA PRO A 90 14.90 2.46 -2.59
C PRO A 90 14.11 1.16 -2.59
N SER A 91 13.39 0.93 -1.51
CA SER A 91 12.43 -0.16 -1.33
C SER A 91 11.20 0.38 -0.61
N TYR A 92 10.01 0.18 -1.18
CA TYR A 92 8.73 0.67 -0.69
C TYR A 92 7.82 -0.54 -0.45
N TRP A 93 7.47 -0.79 0.81
CA TRP A 93 6.63 -1.93 1.19
C TRP A 93 5.18 -1.70 0.74
N HIS A 94 4.50 -2.78 0.30
CA HIS A 94 3.08 -2.73 -0.02
C HIS A 94 2.27 -3.93 0.47
N GLY A 95 2.82 -5.14 0.50
CA GLY A 95 2.03 -6.32 0.79
C GLY A 95 2.72 -7.37 1.68
N TRP A 96 1.90 -8.06 2.47
CA TRP A 96 2.25 -9.29 3.18
C TRP A 96 1.70 -10.50 2.43
N SER A 97 2.46 -11.57 2.30
CA SER A 97 1.86 -12.87 1.95
C SER A 97 0.89 -13.31 3.05
N PRO A 98 -0.22 -14.00 2.74
CA PRO A 98 -1.20 -14.40 3.75
C PRO A 98 -0.65 -15.32 4.84
N ASP A 99 0.40 -16.09 4.55
CA ASP A 99 1.11 -16.92 5.54
C ASP A 99 2.09 -16.13 6.41
N GLY A 100 2.29 -14.83 6.14
CA GLY A 100 3.17 -13.94 6.87
C GLY A 100 4.66 -14.18 6.66
N LYS A 101 5.06 -14.98 5.68
CA LYS A 101 6.47 -15.35 5.47
C LYS A 101 7.21 -14.50 4.45
N THR A 102 6.48 -13.77 3.60
CA THR A 102 7.05 -12.99 2.51
C THR A 102 6.47 -11.57 2.49
N LEU A 103 7.30 -10.61 2.16
CA LEU A 103 6.92 -9.22 1.91
C LEU A 103 7.01 -8.94 0.41
N ALA A 104 6.01 -8.25 -0.13
CA ALA A 104 6.05 -7.68 -1.47
C ALA A 104 6.30 -6.17 -1.38
N PHE A 105 7.15 -5.66 -2.25
CA PHE A 105 7.55 -4.27 -2.26
C PHE A 105 7.89 -3.79 -3.67
N CYS A 106 7.80 -2.48 -3.89
CA CYS A 106 8.32 -1.80 -5.06
C CYS A 106 9.77 -1.41 -4.81
N GLY A 107 10.66 -1.70 -5.73
CA GLY A 107 12.08 -1.41 -5.59
C GLY A 107 12.73 -1.00 -6.90
N GLN A 108 13.73 -0.10 -6.83
CA GLN A 108 14.54 0.28 -7.97
C GLN A 108 15.93 -0.36 -7.82
N ARG A 109 16.22 -1.34 -8.68
CA ARG A 109 17.53 -2.04 -8.70
C ARG A 109 18.29 -1.78 -9.99
N THR A 110 17.57 -1.29 -10.98
CA THR A 110 18.06 -0.77 -12.26
C THR A 110 17.58 0.67 -12.41
N ASN A 111 17.31 1.14 -13.60
CA ASN A 111 16.74 2.48 -13.82
C ASN A 111 15.21 2.53 -13.70
N GLU A 112 14.55 1.38 -13.51
CA GLU A 112 13.10 1.25 -13.43
C GLU A 112 12.67 0.70 -12.07
N PHE A 113 11.43 0.99 -11.70
CA PHE A 113 10.80 0.43 -10.52
C PHE A 113 10.05 -0.83 -10.89
N ASP A 114 10.29 -1.89 -10.13
CA ASP A 114 9.71 -3.21 -10.32
C ASP A 114 9.17 -3.78 -9.01
N ILE A 115 8.37 -4.83 -9.15
CA ILE A 115 7.88 -5.60 -8.02
C ILE A 115 8.92 -6.63 -7.59
N TYR A 116 9.19 -6.65 -6.31
CA TYR A 116 10.07 -7.60 -5.64
C TYR A 116 9.37 -8.27 -4.47
N THR A 117 9.87 -9.45 -4.13
CA THR A 117 9.56 -10.11 -2.85
C THR A 117 10.83 -10.40 -2.06
N ILE A 118 10.68 -10.52 -0.73
CA ILE A 118 11.76 -10.88 0.19
C ILE A 118 11.20 -11.70 1.36
N PRO A 119 11.88 -12.73 1.86
CA PRO A 119 11.49 -13.41 3.08
C PRO A 119 11.39 -12.44 4.27
N VAL A 120 10.43 -12.66 5.16
CA VAL A 120 10.20 -11.81 6.34
C VAL A 120 11.44 -11.73 7.24
N ASP A 121 12.25 -12.76 7.25
CA ASP A 121 13.52 -12.81 8.01
C ASP A 121 14.69 -12.12 7.30
N GLY A 122 14.44 -11.58 6.12
CA GLY A 122 15.47 -11.01 5.23
C GLY A 122 16.09 -12.05 4.32
N GLY A 123 17.13 -11.68 3.59
CA GLY A 123 17.84 -12.55 2.66
C GLY A 123 17.78 -12.06 1.21
N ALA A 124 17.71 -13.00 0.24
CA ALA A 124 17.70 -12.66 -1.17
C ALA A 124 16.35 -12.07 -1.61
N GLU A 125 16.42 -10.95 -2.33
CA GLU A 125 15.28 -10.37 -3.02
C GLU A 125 14.99 -11.15 -4.32
N THR A 126 13.73 -11.37 -4.65
CA THR A 126 13.29 -11.95 -5.92
C THR A 126 12.57 -10.89 -6.73
N ARG A 127 13.05 -10.55 -7.92
CA ARG A 127 12.38 -9.65 -8.86
C ARG A 127 11.27 -10.40 -9.59
N LEU A 128 10.05 -9.88 -9.55
CA LEU A 128 8.87 -10.52 -10.16
C LEU A 128 8.46 -9.87 -11.49
N THR A 129 8.78 -8.58 -11.70
CA THR A 129 8.45 -7.87 -12.95
C THR A 129 9.71 -7.36 -13.62
N ILE A 130 9.68 -7.34 -14.98
CA ILE A 130 10.79 -6.90 -15.83
C ILE A 130 10.29 -6.10 -17.06
N ALA A 131 9.00 -5.74 -17.07
CA ALA A 131 8.42 -4.97 -18.17
C ALA A 131 8.95 -3.53 -18.11
N THR A 132 9.13 -2.91 -19.28
CA THR A 132 9.54 -1.52 -19.36
C THR A 132 8.49 -0.61 -18.75
N GLY A 133 8.93 0.33 -17.93
CA GLY A 133 8.13 1.31 -17.23
C GLY A 133 7.96 1.03 -15.74
N LEU A 134 7.09 1.80 -15.10
CA LEU A 134 6.85 1.71 -13.67
C LEU A 134 5.89 0.58 -13.34
N ASP A 135 6.33 -0.34 -12.48
CA ASP A 135 5.49 -1.30 -11.76
C ASP A 135 5.54 -0.97 -10.26
N ASP A 136 4.35 -0.88 -9.61
CA ASP A 136 4.26 -0.42 -8.22
C ASP A 136 3.07 -1.08 -7.48
N GLY A 137 2.98 -0.87 -6.17
CA GLY A 137 1.84 -1.18 -5.32
C GLY A 137 1.44 -2.66 -5.25
N PRO A 138 2.36 -3.61 -5.02
CA PRO A 138 2.02 -5.02 -4.94
C PRO A 138 1.25 -5.35 -3.66
N ASP A 139 0.07 -5.98 -3.79
CA ASP A 139 -0.69 -6.51 -2.66
C ASP A 139 -1.21 -7.92 -2.94
N TYR A 140 -1.08 -8.82 -1.96
CA TYR A 140 -1.51 -10.21 -2.11
C TYR A 140 -3.02 -10.35 -2.03
N SER A 141 -3.58 -11.25 -2.84
CA SER A 141 -4.93 -11.77 -2.57
C SER A 141 -4.96 -12.55 -1.25
N PRO A 142 -6.09 -12.56 -0.52
CA PRO A 142 -6.16 -13.20 0.80
C PRO A 142 -5.97 -14.72 0.79
N ASP A 143 -6.20 -15.38 -0.36
CA ASP A 143 -5.91 -16.80 -0.60
C ASP A 143 -4.44 -17.06 -0.97
N GLY A 144 -3.66 -16.00 -1.27
CA GLY A 144 -2.28 -16.10 -1.71
C GLY A 144 -2.08 -16.55 -3.15
N GLU A 145 -3.14 -16.68 -3.92
CA GLU A 145 -3.05 -17.15 -5.32
C GLU A 145 -2.50 -16.10 -6.28
N TYR A 146 -2.67 -14.80 -5.94
CA TYR A 146 -2.26 -13.69 -6.79
C TYR A 146 -1.58 -12.58 -6.00
N ILE A 147 -0.73 -11.81 -6.71
CA ILE A 147 -0.27 -10.48 -6.33
C ILE A 147 -0.90 -9.50 -7.32
N TYR A 148 -1.71 -8.56 -6.82
CA TYR A 148 -2.17 -7.41 -7.60
C TYR A 148 -1.10 -6.33 -7.57
N PHE A 149 -0.92 -5.63 -8.69
CA PHE A 149 0.03 -4.53 -8.80
C PHE A 149 -0.43 -3.55 -9.87
N ASN A 150 0.17 -2.40 -9.96
CA ASN A 150 -0.08 -1.46 -11.04
C ASN A 150 1.12 -1.36 -11.98
N SER A 151 0.83 -1.14 -13.28
CA SER A 151 1.83 -1.08 -14.33
C SER A 151 1.42 -0.12 -15.44
N VAL A 152 2.39 0.64 -15.98
CA VAL A 152 2.18 1.52 -17.15
C VAL A 152 2.39 0.82 -18.49
N ARG A 153 2.74 -0.46 -18.50
CA ARG A 153 3.12 -1.20 -19.72
C ARG A 153 2.06 -1.21 -20.83
N SER A 154 0.79 -0.94 -20.50
CA SER A 154 -0.31 -0.80 -21.47
C SER A 154 -0.61 0.64 -21.87
N GLY A 155 0.25 1.61 -21.51
CA GLY A 155 0.14 3.03 -21.84
C GLY A 155 -0.32 3.88 -20.67
N LEU A 156 -1.49 3.63 -20.09
CA LEU A 156 -1.94 4.22 -18.83
C LEU A 156 -1.60 3.29 -17.66
N MET A 157 -1.52 3.86 -16.45
CA MET A 157 -1.38 3.06 -15.24
C MET A 157 -2.64 2.23 -15.03
N GLN A 158 -2.49 0.91 -15.05
CA GLN A 158 -3.60 -0.04 -14.91
C GLN A 158 -3.28 -1.06 -13.80
N ILE A 159 -4.34 -1.66 -13.25
CA ILE A 159 -4.19 -2.77 -12.32
C ILE A 159 -3.91 -4.05 -13.11
N TRP A 160 -2.92 -4.78 -12.66
CA TRP A 160 -2.50 -6.09 -13.14
C TRP A 160 -2.51 -7.10 -11.98
N ARG A 161 -2.46 -8.37 -12.28
CA ARG A 161 -2.18 -9.43 -11.30
C ARG A 161 -1.23 -10.46 -11.88
N MET A 162 -0.57 -11.19 -11.01
CA MET A 162 0.36 -12.26 -11.34
C MET A 162 0.33 -13.36 -10.28
N LYS A 163 0.87 -14.53 -10.57
CA LYS A 163 1.15 -15.55 -9.55
C LYS A 163 2.28 -15.06 -8.61
N PRO A 164 2.37 -15.58 -7.37
CA PRO A 164 3.42 -15.16 -6.41
C PRO A 164 4.86 -15.39 -6.88
N ASP A 165 5.07 -16.25 -7.87
CA ASP A 165 6.37 -16.46 -8.52
C ASP A 165 6.66 -15.49 -9.67
N GLY A 166 5.74 -14.54 -9.96
CA GLY A 166 5.85 -13.56 -11.03
C GLY A 166 5.31 -14.05 -12.39
N SER A 167 4.85 -15.29 -12.50
CA SER A 167 4.26 -15.85 -13.73
C SER A 167 2.80 -15.39 -13.96
N GLU A 168 2.24 -15.70 -15.11
CA GLU A 168 0.83 -15.46 -15.48
C GLU A 168 0.38 -13.99 -15.25
N GLN A 169 1.19 -13.02 -15.71
CA GLN A 169 0.86 -11.60 -15.58
C GLN A 169 -0.28 -11.22 -16.52
N GLU A 170 -1.40 -10.76 -15.98
CA GLU A 170 -2.57 -10.37 -16.75
C GLU A 170 -3.13 -9.00 -16.30
N GLN A 171 -3.65 -8.25 -17.27
CA GLN A 171 -4.26 -6.95 -17.03
C GLN A 171 -5.68 -7.11 -16.44
N VAL A 172 -5.98 -6.37 -15.38
CA VAL A 172 -7.25 -6.44 -14.65
C VAL A 172 -8.17 -5.28 -15.00
N THR A 173 -7.62 -4.07 -15.19
CA THR A 173 -8.37 -2.87 -15.62
C THR A 173 -7.89 -2.39 -16.98
N THR A 174 -8.81 -1.85 -17.82
CA THR A 174 -8.53 -1.46 -19.21
C THR A 174 -9.22 -0.16 -19.60
N ASP A 175 -9.53 0.71 -18.65
CA ASP A 175 -10.24 1.98 -18.90
C ASP A 175 -9.30 3.17 -19.17
N ASP A 176 -9.88 4.33 -19.49
CA ASP A 176 -9.17 5.56 -19.86
C ASP A 176 -8.74 6.40 -18.63
N TYR A 177 -8.39 5.76 -17.53
CA TYR A 177 -7.93 6.39 -16.29
C TYR A 177 -6.61 5.81 -15.82
N ASN A 178 -5.93 6.50 -14.92
CA ASN A 178 -4.78 5.96 -14.20
C ASN A 178 -5.25 5.31 -12.89
N ASN A 179 -5.15 3.99 -12.80
CA ASN A 179 -5.60 3.17 -11.67
C ASN A 179 -4.41 2.71 -10.83
N TRP A 180 -4.44 3.01 -9.52
CA TRP A 180 -3.34 2.78 -8.61
C TRP A 180 -3.78 2.03 -7.35
N PHE A 181 -2.86 1.24 -6.78
CA PHE A 181 -2.95 0.64 -5.45
C PHE A 181 -4.24 -0.17 -5.21
N ALA A 182 -4.30 -1.31 -5.89
CA ALA A 182 -5.40 -2.26 -5.73
C ALA A 182 -5.23 -3.06 -4.44
N HIS A 183 -6.18 -2.94 -3.53
CA HIS A 183 -6.21 -3.67 -2.27
C HIS A 183 -7.37 -4.67 -2.27
N PRO A 184 -7.10 -5.99 -2.30
CA PRO A 184 -8.12 -7.01 -2.16
C PRO A 184 -8.82 -6.95 -0.80
N SER A 185 -10.14 -7.20 -0.79
CA SER A 185 -10.90 -7.34 0.45
C SER A 185 -10.53 -8.64 1.17
N PRO A 186 -10.58 -8.69 2.52
CA PRO A 186 -10.27 -9.91 3.28
C PRO A 186 -11.09 -11.15 2.88
N ASP A 187 -12.32 -10.97 2.38
CA ASP A 187 -13.17 -12.06 1.89
C ASP A 187 -12.90 -12.48 0.42
N GLY A 188 -11.92 -11.83 -0.24
CA GLY A 188 -11.51 -12.15 -1.60
C GLY A 188 -12.51 -11.82 -2.69
N LYS A 189 -13.55 -11.01 -2.41
CA LYS A 189 -14.61 -10.73 -3.39
C LYS A 189 -14.45 -9.42 -4.14
N TRP A 190 -13.69 -8.49 -3.58
CA TRP A 190 -13.57 -7.12 -4.07
C TRP A 190 -12.12 -6.67 -4.12
N ILE A 191 -11.83 -5.73 -4.99
CA ILE A 191 -10.64 -4.88 -4.87
C ILE A 191 -11.08 -3.41 -4.80
N VAL A 192 -10.47 -2.64 -3.92
CA VAL A 192 -10.58 -1.18 -3.88
C VAL A 192 -9.31 -0.57 -4.43
N PHE A 193 -9.42 0.53 -5.17
CA PHE A 193 -8.28 1.23 -5.76
C PHE A 193 -8.59 2.71 -5.97
N ILE A 194 -7.54 3.52 -6.08
CA ILE A 194 -7.65 4.94 -6.37
C ILE A 194 -7.44 5.20 -7.87
N THR A 195 -8.21 6.13 -8.41
CA THR A 195 -8.21 6.48 -9.83
C THR A 195 -7.97 7.97 -10.00
N PHE A 196 -7.01 8.30 -10.85
CA PHE A 196 -6.69 9.65 -11.31
C PHE A 196 -7.16 9.83 -12.75
N ALA A 197 -7.37 11.09 -13.15
CA ALA A 197 -7.61 11.43 -14.56
C ALA A 197 -6.40 11.00 -15.44
N LYS A 198 -6.65 10.70 -16.70
CA LYS A 198 -5.64 10.13 -17.60
C LYS A 198 -4.43 11.03 -17.85
N ASP A 199 -4.60 12.34 -17.71
CA ASP A 199 -3.57 13.36 -17.89
C ASP A 199 -2.73 13.62 -16.63
N VAL A 200 -3.10 13.00 -15.49
CA VAL A 200 -2.32 13.08 -14.24
C VAL A 200 -1.16 12.11 -14.28
N VAL A 201 0.05 12.64 -14.26
CA VAL A 201 1.28 11.82 -14.25
C VAL A 201 1.58 11.35 -12.83
N GLY A 202 1.78 10.05 -12.66
CA GLY A 202 2.06 9.43 -11.35
C GLY A 202 0.82 9.45 -10.45
N HIS A 203 1.07 9.58 -9.14
CA HIS A 203 0.02 9.58 -8.11
C HIS A 203 0.20 10.75 -7.11
N PRO A 204 0.20 12.00 -7.59
CA PRO A 204 0.49 13.16 -6.75
C PRO A 204 -0.61 13.39 -5.71
N ALA A 205 -0.26 14.16 -4.67
CA ALA A 205 -1.22 14.70 -3.72
C ALA A 205 -1.97 15.90 -4.31
N ASN A 206 -3.09 16.30 -3.68
CA ASN A 206 -3.90 17.47 -4.04
C ASN A 206 -4.50 17.36 -5.44
N GLN A 207 -5.15 16.24 -5.71
CA GLN A 207 -5.87 15.96 -6.94
C GLN A 207 -7.33 15.62 -6.64
N ASP A 208 -8.19 15.89 -7.62
CA ASP A 208 -9.51 15.27 -7.66
C ASP A 208 -9.34 13.80 -8.05
N VAL A 209 -9.72 12.92 -7.17
CA VAL A 209 -9.58 11.48 -7.35
C VAL A 209 -10.89 10.74 -7.11
N THR A 210 -10.95 9.54 -7.62
CA THR A 210 -12.10 8.65 -7.41
C THR A 210 -11.61 7.37 -6.75
N LEU A 211 -12.21 7.00 -5.62
CA LEU A 211 -12.10 5.64 -5.10
C LEU A 211 -13.11 4.77 -5.82
N ARG A 212 -12.63 3.66 -6.34
CA ARG A 212 -13.46 2.68 -7.05
C ARG A 212 -13.31 1.32 -6.41
N VAL A 213 -14.36 0.52 -6.50
CA VAL A 213 -14.38 -0.87 -6.07
C VAL A 213 -14.79 -1.74 -7.25
N MET A 214 -14.08 -2.84 -7.47
CA MET A 214 -14.38 -3.83 -8.48
C MET A 214 -14.76 -5.15 -7.84
N SER A 215 -15.85 -5.74 -8.29
CA SER A 215 -16.21 -7.13 -7.99
C SER A 215 -15.29 -8.09 -8.74
N LEU A 216 -14.66 -9.02 -8.03
CA LEU A 216 -13.79 -10.02 -8.66
C LEU A 216 -14.58 -11.12 -9.41
N ALA A 217 -15.87 -11.29 -9.08
CA ALA A 217 -16.72 -12.29 -9.72
C ALA A 217 -17.15 -11.88 -11.13
N ASP A 218 -17.57 -10.63 -11.34
CA ASP A 218 -18.11 -10.16 -12.62
C ASP A 218 -17.34 -8.97 -13.22
N LYS A 219 -16.23 -8.57 -12.60
CA LYS A 219 -15.36 -7.47 -13.01
C LYS A 219 -16.03 -6.10 -13.09
N LYS A 220 -17.23 -5.95 -12.51
CA LYS A 220 -17.93 -4.66 -12.51
C LYS A 220 -17.28 -3.68 -11.55
N ILE A 221 -16.98 -2.50 -12.08
CA ILE A 221 -16.40 -1.38 -11.32
C ILE A 221 -17.53 -0.43 -10.91
N ARG A 222 -17.49 0.01 -9.64
CA ARG A 222 -18.40 1.02 -9.09
C ARG A 222 -17.59 2.13 -8.44
N VAL A 223 -18.12 3.35 -8.48
CA VAL A 223 -17.57 4.48 -7.74
C VAL A 223 -17.98 4.34 -6.28
N LEU A 224 -16.98 4.32 -5.39
CA LEU A 224 -17.18 4.33 -3.94
C LEU A 224 -17.25 5.77 -3.41
N ALA A 225 -16.31 6.63 -3.83
CA ALA A 225 -16.28 8.04 -3.45
C ALA A 225 -15.54 8.88 -4.50
N LYS A 226 -15.97 10.15 -4.64
CA LYS A 226 -15.21 11.20 -5.34
C LYS A 226 -14.74 12.19 -4.30
N LEU A 227 -13.46 12.53 -4.31
CA LEU A 227 -12.88 13.36 -3.25
C LEU A 227 -11.63 14.10 -3.73
N PHE A 228 -11.27 15.15 -3.00
CA PHE A 228 -9.98 15.79 -3.13
C PHE A 228 -8.97 15.05 -2.24
N GLY A 229 -7.87 14.54 -2.84
CA GLY A 229 -6.94 13.65 -2.16
C GLY A 229 -5.68 13.38 -2.97
N GLY A 230 -5.47 12.14 -3.36
CA GLY A 230 -4.28 11.66 -4.08
C GLY A 230 -3.32 10.92 -3.18
N GLN A 231 -2.02 11.21 -3.23
CA GLN A 231 -1.02 10.53 -2.42
C GLN A 231 -1.38 10.56 -0.93
N GLY A 232 -1.45 9.36 -0.30
CA GLY A 232 -1.84 9.17 1.10
C GLY A 232 -3.33 8.96 1.34
N THR A 233 -4.17 8.99 0.30
CA THR A 233 -5.61 8.71 0.42
C THR A 233 -5.89 7.25 0.74
N ILE A 234 -5.38 6.33 -0.10
CA ILE A 234 -5.45 4.87 0.08
C ILE A 234 -4.24 4.25 -0.62
N TYR A 235 -3.19 3.93 0.13
CA TYR A 235 -1.91 3.42 -0.37
C TYR A 235 -1.51 2.13 0.31
N VAL A 236 -2.29 1.71 1.27
CA VAL A 236 -2.08 0.52 2.09
C VAL A 236 -3.39 -0.22 2.24
N PRO A 237 -3.37 -1.52 2.57
CA PRO A 237 -4.58 -2.28 2.83
C PRO A 237 -5.46 -1.60 3.89
N SER A 238 -6.62 -1.12 3.48
CA SER A 238 -7.49 -0.25 4.30
C SER A 238 -8.89 -0.83 4.52
N TRP A 239 -9.11 -2.09 4.17
CA TRP A 239 -10.36 -2.79 4.44
C TRP A 239 -10.54 -3.09 5.93
N SER A 240 -11.77 -2.98 6.41
CA SER A 240 -12.14 -3.56 7.71
C SER A 240 -12.04 -5.10 7.64
N PRO A 241 -11.75 -5.77 8.78
CA PRO A 241 -11.60 -7.24 8.79
C PRO A 241 -12.83 -8.01 8.30
N ASP A 242 -14.02 -7.42 8.41
CA ASP A 242 -15.29 -7.99 7.93
C ASP A 242 -15.60 -7.68 6.47
N SER A 243 -14.69 -7.03 5.73
CA SER A 243 -14.81 -6.63 4.32
C SER A 243 -15.98 -5.69 4.00
N ARG A 244 -16.55 -5.00 5.00
CA ARG A 244 -17.72 -4.13 4.82
C ARG A 244 -17.38 -2.65 4.68
N ASN A 245 -16.21 -2.24 5.15
CA ASN A 245 -15.80 -0.85 5.15
C ASN A 245 -14.39 -0.68 4.60
N VAL A 246 -14.13 0.50 4.05
CA VAL A 246 -12.80 0.94 3.61
C VAL A 246 -12.49 2.25 4.32
N ALA A 247 -11.31 2.33 4.93
CA ALA A 247 -10.79 3.57 5.49
C ALA A 247 -9.96 4.33 4.44
N PHE A 248 -10.17 5.63 4.35
CA PHE A 248 -9.41 6.49 3.45
C PHE A 248 -9.26 7.90 4.01
N VAL A 249 -8.34 8.68 3.46
CA VAL A 249 -8.14 10.09 3.81
C VAL A 249 -8.56 10.97 2.64
N SER A 250 -9.43 11.95 2.92
CA SER A 250 -9.70 13.07 2.03
C SER A 250 -9.00 14.33 2.53
N TYR A 251 -8.66 15.23 1.63
CA TYR A 251 -8.04 16.50 1.95
C TYR A 251 -9.05 17.63 1.86
N GLN A 252 -8.90 18.59 2.74
CA GLN A 252 -9.65 19.84 2.67
C GLN A 252 -8.69 21.00 2.45
N LEU A 253 -8.95 21.83 1.45
CA LEU A 253 -8.23 23.08 1.29
C LEU A 253 -8.66 24.04 2.40
N VAL A 254 -7.70 24.47 3.21
CA VAL A 254 -7.90 25.53 4.19
C VAL A 254 -7.31 26.80 3.59
N TYR A 255 -8.17 27.72 3.22
CA TYR A 255 -7.74 29.05 2.80
C TYR A 255 -7.37 29.87 4.04
N PRO A 256 -6.30 30.66 3.98
CA PRO A 256 -5.88 31.53 5.07
C PRO A 256 -6.89 32.64 5.37
#